data_5f5d3af27b4892033aeeb16a9f7b9fde
#
_entry.id   5f5d3af27b4892033aeeb16a9f7b9fde
#
_cell.length_a   1.000
_cell.length_b   1.000
_cell.length_c   1.000
_cell.angle_alpha   90.00
_cell.angle_beta   90.00
_cell.angle_gamma   90.00
#
_symmetry.space_group_name_H-M   'P 1'
#
loop_
_entity.id
_entity.type
_entity.pdbx_description
1 polymer ?
#
loop_
_entity_poly.entity_id
_entity_poly.type
_entity_poly.pdbx_seq_one_letter_code
_entity_poly.pdbx_strand_id
1 'polypeptide(L)'
;MKRKLGWFGLGFAGAELAAAILPPLACVPAAAFLVCLALLWIKRRRDSAIPVLGALCGLAWFLVFTFVWVRPVKALAGQTVTCTAVVETDADASYSESRLRGTLRLTEIDGRAANVKVQCASFPGESAGERFNAKFALTELPDNKSRLSRQSKGVYLQAEYLGSYHPLDASRAPRFALYRLRQRWSATLRRWLPRQLDG
;
A
#
# COMPACT_ATOMS: atom_id res chain seq x y z
N MET A 1 34.87 1.19 -10.85
CA MET A 1 33.46 0.81 -11.06
C MET A 1 32.53 1.18 -9.90
N LYS A 2 32.89 0.95 -8.62
CA LYS A 2 32.03 1.25 -7.44
C LYS A 2 31.47 2.70 -7.36
N ARG A 3 32.27 3.73 -7.73
CA ARG A 3 31.80 5.14 -7.71
C ARG A 3 30.72 5.46 -8.74
N LYS A 4 30.74 4.80 -9.92
CA LYS A 4 29.76 5.04 -10.99
C LYS A 4 28.35 4.61 -10.59
N LEU A 5 28.24 3.47 -9.91
CA LEU A 5 26.95 2.95 -9.40
C LEU A 5 26.38 3.87 -8.30
N GLY A 6 27.24 4.42 -7.43
CA GLY A 6 26.82 5.38 -6.41
C GLY A 6 26.24 6.67 -7.02
N TRP A 7 26.85 7.22 -8.06
CA TRP A 7 26.35 8.40 -8.76
C TRP A 7 25.02 8.14 -9.49
N PHE A 8 24.88 6.95 -10.08
CA PHE A 8 23.61 6.51 -10.66
C PHE A 8 22.51 6.44 -9.59
N GLY A 9 22.78 5.79 -8.44
CA GLY A 9 21.84 5.67 -7.33
C GLY A 9 21.43 7.02 -6.74
N LEU A 10 22.37 7.98 -6.60
CA LEU A 10 22.06 9.33 -6.16
C LEU A 10 21.15 10.07 -7.14
N GLY A 11 21.41 9.95 -8.44
CA GLY A 11 20.56 10.53 -9.48
C GLY A 11 19.15 9.95 -9.45
N PHE A 12 19.03 8.64 -9.34
CA PHE A 12 17.77 7.92 -9.24
C PHE A 12 16.95 8.34 -8.02
N ALA A 13 17.52 8.25 -6.82
CA ALA A 13 16.86 8.62 -5.57
C ALA A 13 16.48 10.11 -5.52
N GLY A 14 17.35 11.00 -6.03
CA GLY A 14 17.08 12.42 -6.12
C GLY A 14 15.89 12.73 -7.02
N ALA A 15 15.77 12.04 -8.16
CA ALA A 15 14.63 12.21 -9.07
C ALA A 15 13.31 11.70 -8.46
N GLU A 16 13.31 10.57 -7.77
CA GLU A 16 12.13 10.07 -7.07
C GLU A 16 11.67 11.03 -5.96
N LEU A 17 12.62 11.55 -5.19
CA LEU A 17 12.31 12.51 -4.12
C LEU A 17 11.73 13.81 -4.69
N ALA A 18 12.32 14.35 -5.75
CA ALA A 18 11.83 15.54 -6.44
C ALA A 18 10.42 15.30 -7.03
N ALA A 19 10.19 14.14 -7.66
CA ALA A 19 8.90 13.79 -8.24
C ALA A 19 7.81 13.57 -7.16
N ALA A 20 8.17 13.15 -5.96
CA ALA A 20 7.22 13.01 -4.85
C ALA A 20 6.74 14.37 -4.30
N ILE A 21 7.54 15.42 -4.46
CA ILE A 21 7.23 16.79 -3.99
C ILE A 21 6.52 17.61 -5.07
N LEU A 22 6.88 17.39 -6.34
CA LEU A 22 6.34 18.13 -7.47
C LEU A 22 4.95 17.59 -7.90
N PRO A 23 4.05 18.48 -8.36
CA PRO A 23 2.79 18.02 -8.94
C PRO A 23 3.07 17.17 -10.21
N PRO A 24 2.28 16.13 -10.47
CA PRO A 24 2.55 15.16 -11.55
C PRO A 24 2.63 15.81 -12.95
N LEU A 25 1.95 16.93 -13.17
CA LEU A 25 2.04 17.71 -14.41
C LEU A 25 3.42 18.36 -14.61
N ALA A 26 4.12 18.72 -13.53
CA ALA A 26 5.47 19.30 -13.61
C ALA A 26 6.56 18.24 -13.86
N CYS A 27 6.26 16.96 -13.61
CA CYS A 27 7.21 15.86 -13.87
C CYS A 27 7.48 15.67 -15.38
N VAL A 28 6.52 15.97 -16.25
CA VAL A 28 6.66 15.82 -17.71
C VAL A 28 7.70 16.80 -18.28
N PRO A 29 7.61 18.13 -18.05
CA PRO A 29 8.64 19.07 -18.53
C PRO A 29 9.99 18.85 -17.84
N ALA A 30 10.02 18.43 -16.57
CA ALA A 30 11.25 18.07 -15.88
C ALA A 30 11.94 16.85 -16.53
N ALA A 31 11.18 15.83 -16.94
CA ALA A 31 11.69 14.71 -17.70
C ALA A 31 12.29 15.14 -19.05
N ALA A 32 11.57 15.97 -19.80
CA ALA A 32 12.04 16.49 -21.09
C ALA A 32 13.34 17.30 -20.93
N PHE A 33 13.41 18.15 -19.91
CA PHE A 33 14.61 18.93 -19.59
C PHE A 33 15.81 18.03 -19.23
N LEU A 34 15.60 16.98 -18.42
CA LEU A 34 16.65 16.02 -18.08
C LEU A 34 17.10 15.22 -19.29
N VAL A 35 16.21 14.85 -20.21
CA VAL A 35 16.58 14.20 -21.48
C VAL A 35 17.46 15.12 -22.32
N CYS A 36 17.08 16.37 -22.50
CA CYS A 36 17.89 17.34 -23.23
C CYS A 36 19.27 17.53 -22.60
N LEU A 37 19.34 17.66 -21.27
CA LEU A 37 20.59 17.75 -20.51
C LEU A 37 21.46 16.50 -20.69
N ALA A 38 20.87 15.32 -20.64
CA ALA A 38 21.57 14.06 -20.83
C ALA A 38 22.19 13.97 -22.24
N LEU A 39 21.43 14.33 -23.28
CA LEU A 39 21.93 14.34 -24.67
C LEU A 39 23.08 15.31 -24.87
N LEU A 40 23.00 16.52 -24.31
CA LEU A 40 24.08 17.53 -24.38
C LEU A 40 25.32 17.05 -23.63
N TRP A 41 25.18 16.39 -22.50
CA TRP A 41 26.30 15.94 -21.67
C TRP A 41 26.96 14.67 -22.19
N ILE A 42 26.22 13.74 -22.77
CA ILE A 42 26.78 12.55 -23.44
C ILE A 42 27.73 12.98 -24.56
N LYS A 43 27.38 14.05 -25.28
CA LYS A 43 28.22 14.61 -26.35
C LYS A 43 29.50 15.24 -25.84
N ARG A 44 29.53 15.71 -24.57
CA ARG A 44 30.65 16.51 -24.02
C ARG A 44 31.54 15.75 -23.04
N ARG A 45 31.00 14.88 -22.19
CA ARG A 45 31.79 14.07 -21.23
C ARG A 45 31.01 12.79 -20.82
N ARG A 46 31.47 11.66 -21.25
CA ARG A 46 30.83 10.34 -21.05
C ARG A 46 30.59 9.95 -19.56
N ASP A 47 31.51 10.31 -18.66
CA ASP A 47 31.43 9.91 -17.24
C ASP A 47 30.44 10.73 -16.41
N SER A 48 30.14 11.96 -16.83
CA SER A 48 29.19 12.84 -16.15
C SER A 48 27.70 12.53 -16.50
N ALA A 49 27.47 11.69 -17.51
CA ALA A 49 26.12 11.30 -17.92
C ALA A 49 25.46 10.29 -16.95
N ILE A 50 26.24 9.61 -16.11
CA ILE A 50 25.74 8.53 -15.24
C ILE A 50 24.67 8.99 -14.23
N PRO A 51 24.86 10.10 -13.47
CA PRO A 51 23.83 10.58 -12.56
C PRO A 51 22.56 11.07 -13.27
N VAL A 52 22.72 11.65 -14.48
CA VAL A 52 21.58 12.10 -15.29
C VAL A 52 20.79 10.91 -15.81
N LEU A 53 21.46 9.84 -16.21
CA LEU A 53 20.83 8.59 -16.62
C LEU A 53 20.09 7.92 -15.43
N GLY A 54 20.68 7.98 -14.23
CA GLY A 54 20.02 7.57 -13.00
C GLY A 54 18.75 8.35 -12.73
N ALA A 55 18.79 9.67 -12.86
CA ALA A 55 17.65 10.55 -12.67
C ALA A 55 16.52 10.28 -13.68
N LEU A 56 16.85 10.04 -14.95
CA LEU A 56 15.89 9.67 -15.99
C LEU A 56 15.22 8.33 -15.69
N CYS A 57 16.00 7.33 -15.27
CA CYS A 57 15.45 6.03 -14.87
C CYS A 57 14.54 6.15 -13.64
N GLY A 58 14.92 6.94 -12.63
CA GLY A 58 14.08 7.20 -11.45
C GLY A 58 12.77 7.89 -11.80
N LEU A 59 12.84 8.92 -12.65
CA LEU A 59 11.64 9.62 -13.08
C LEU A 59 10.71 8.74 -13.93
N ALA A 60 11.28 7.96 -14.87
CA ALA A 60 10.52 7.01 -15.67
C ALA A 60 9.83 5.95 -14.78
N TRP A 61 10.55 5.42 -13.80
CA TRP A 61 10.00 4.48 -12.82
C TRP A 61 8.87 5.11 -12.01
N PHE A 62 9.07 6.34 -11.51
CA PHE A 62 8.04 7.08 -10.78
C PHE A 62 6.77 7.28 -11.60
N LEU A 63 6.91 7.67 -12.87
CA LEU A 63 5.77 7.84 -13.79
C LEU A 63 5.04 6.50 -14.01
N VAL A 64 5.76 5.43 -14.34
CA VAL A 64 5.18 4.10 -14.51
C VAL A 64 4.44 3.68 -13.23
N PHE A 65 5.09 3.80 -12.07
CA PHE A 65 4.48 3.47 -10.80
C PHE A 65 3.20 4.28 -10.53
N THR A 66 3.26 5.58 -10.76
CA THR A 66 2.10 6.47 -10.53
C THR A 66 0.95 6.17 -11.48
N PHE A 67 1.21 6.02 -12.77
CA PHE A 67 0.15 5.82 -13.77
C PHE A 67 -0.41 4.39 -13.77
N VAL A 68 0.44 3.39 -13.57
CA VAL A 68 0.03 1.97 -13.65
C VAL A 68 -0.52 1.45 -12.32
N TRP A 69 0.05 1.90 -11.19
CA TRP A 69 -0.30 1.33 -9.87
C TRP A 69 -1.13 2.28 -9.01
N VAL A 70 -0.74 3.55 -8.90
CA VAL A 70 -1.38 4.47 -7.96
C VAL A 70 -2.68 5.06 -8.53
N ARG A 71 -2.65 5.52 -9.78
CA ARG A 71 -3.79 6.19 -10.42
C ARG A 71 -5.04 5.31 -10.53
N PRO A 72 -4.95 4.03 -10.97
CA PRO A 72 -6.11 3.14 -11.01
C PRO A 72 -6.73 2.92 -9.62
N VAL A 73 -5.90 2.81 -8.58
CA VAL A 73 -6.38 2.65 -7.21
C VAL A 73 -7.09 3.91 -6.74
N LYS A 74 -6.52 5.09 -6.98
CA LYS A 74 -7.16 6.37 -6.62
C LYS A 74 -8.46 6.63 -7.38
N ALA A 75 -8.60 6.11 -8.59
CA ALA A 75 -9.84 6.24 -9.38
C ALA A 75 -11.05 5.51 -8.75
N LEU A 76 -10.81 4.61 -7.79
CA LEU A 76 -11.86 3.96 -7.00
C LEU A 76 -12.38 4.85 -5.87
N ALA A 77 -11.74 5.98 -5.58
CA ALA A 77 -12.20 6.91 -4.54
C ALA A 77 -13.58 7.50 -4.91
N GLY A 78 -14.45 7.61 -3.92
CA GLY A 78 -15.82 8.07 -4.10
C GLY A 78 -16.80 6.99 -4.57
N GLN A 79 -16.32 5.76 -4.83
CA GLN A 79 -17.18 4.66 -5.26
C GLN A 79 -17.62 3.79 -4.07
N THR A 80 -18.84 3.27 -4.19
CA THR A 80 -19.35 2.23 -3.30
C THR A 80 -19.25 0.91 -4.04
N VAL A 81 -18.47 -0.05 -3.49
CA VAL A 81 -18.14 -1.29 -4.16
C VAL A 81 -18.44 -2.50 -3.26
N THR A 82 -18.81 -3.61 -3.88
CA THR A 82 -18.89 -4.91 -3.19
C THR A 82 -17.58 -5.64 -3.41
N CYS A 83 -16.88 -6.01 -2.34
CA CYS A 83 -15.57 -6.60 -2.48
C CYS A 83 -15.32 -7.75 -1.50
N THR A 84 -14.47 -8.67 -1.96
CA THR A 84 -13.87 -9.69 -1.11
C THR A 84 -12.63 -9.10 -0.45
N ALA A 85 -12.68 -8.96 0.87
CA ALA A 85 -11.61 -8.41 1.68
C ALA A 85 -10.89 -9.50 2.46
N VAL A 86 -9.59 -9.32 2.67
CA VAL A 86 -8.75 -10.15 3.54
C VAL A 86 -8.12 -9.24 4.58
N VAL A 87 -8.24 -9.58 5.85
CA VAL A 87 -7.58 -8.86 6.94
C VAL A 87 -6.06 -9.08 6.84
N GLU A 88 -5.28 -8.02 6.65
CA GLU A 88 -3.81 -8.14 6.52
C GLU A 88 -3.08 -8.15 7.85
N THR A 89 -3.53 -7.35 8.79
CA THR A 89 -2.94 -7.26 10.13
C THR A 89 -3.99 -7.53 11.17
N ASP A 90 -3.56 -8.06 12.33
CA ASP A 90 -4.46 -8.14 13.48
C ASP A 90 -5.04 -6.75 13.70
N ALA A 91 -6.35 -6.70 13.84
CA ALA A 91 -7.03 -5.45 14.06
C ALA A 91 -6.65 -4.93 15.45
N ASP A 92 -6.15 -3.70 15.48
CA ASP A 92 -5.97 -3.02 16.75
C ASP A 92 -7.35 -2.76 17.35
N ALA A 93 -7.60 -3.32 18.51
CA ALA A 93 -8.76 -3.02 19.32
C ALA A 93 -8.69 -1.52 19.68
N SER A 94 -9.32 -0.71 18.84
CA SER A 94 -9.42 0.71 19.11
C SER A 94 -10.50 0.92 20.15
N TYR A 95 -10.23 1.65 21.17
CA TYR A 95 -10.93 2.23 22.30
C TYR A 95 -12.48 2.22 22.35
N SER A 96 -13.15 1.62 21.42
CA SER A 96 -14.60 1.43 21.38
C SER A 96 -14.84 -0.06 21.15
N GLU A 97 -15.42 -0.72 22.12
CA GLU A 97 -15.60 -2.17 22.31
C GLU A 97 -16.24 -2.98 21.15
N SER A 98 -16.53 -2.37 20.00
CA SER A 98 -17.19 -3.05 18.88
C SER A 98 -16.61 -2.77 17.49
N ARG A 99 -15.56 -1.99 17.36
CA ARG A 99 -15.06 -1.57 16.03
C ARG A 99 -13.55 -1.72 15.91
N LEU A 100 -13.14 -2.62 15.04
CA LEU A 100 -11.74 -2.90 14.76
C LEU A 100 -11.22 -1.96 13.66
N ARG A 101 -10.03 -1.40 13.86
CA ARG A 101 -9.31 -0.64 12.85
C ARG A 101 -8.18 -1.48 12.30
N GLY A 102 -8.09 -1.62 10.99
CA GLY A 102 -7.04 -2.42 10.40
C GLY A 102 -6.81 -2.14 8.93
N THR A 103 -5.81 -2.82 8.38
CA THR A 103 -5.52 -2.81 6.95
C THR A 103 -6.18 -4.02 6.32
N LEU A 104 -7.03 -3.79 5.33
CA LEU A 104 -7.67 -4.79 4.51
C LEU A 104 -7.01 -4.85 3.14
N ARG A 105 -6.94 -6.03 2.57
CA ARG A 105 -6.59 -6.23 1.16
C ARG A 105 -7.84 -6.66 0.42
N LEU A 106 -8.28 -5.84 -0.51
CA LEU A 106 -9.35 -6.17 -1.43
C LEU A 106 -8.78 -7.07 -2.52
N THR A 107 -9.26 -8.30 -2.57
CA THR A 107 -8.81 -9.31 -3.55
C THR A 107 -9.74 -9.40 -4.75
N GLU A 108 -10.96 -8.88 -4.61
CA GLU A 108 -11.96 -8.83 -5.66
C GLU A 108 -12.83 -7.60 -5.43
N ILE A 109 -13.15 -6.87 -6.49
CA ILE A 109 -14.00 -5.69 -6.50
C ILE A 109 -15.02 -5.87 -7.61
N ASP A 110 -16.32 -5.91 -7.26
CA ASP A 110 -17.44 -6.10 -8.18
C ASP A 110 -17.23 -7.28 -9.14
N GLY A 111 -16.77 -8.43 -8.62
CA GLY A 111 -16.52 -9.65 -9.37
C GLY A 111 -15.22 -9.64 -10.21
N ARG A 112 -14.39 -8.60 -10.12
CA ARG A 112 -13.10 -8.53 -10.82
C ARG A 112 -11.95 -8.69 -9.83
N ALA A 113 -10.96 -9.50 -10.21
CA ALA A 113 -9.76 -9.66 -9.41
C ALA A 113 -9.05 -8.32 -9.20
N ALA A 114 -8.72 -8.02 -7.96
CA ALA A 114 -8.07 -6.80 -7.54
C ALA A 114 -6.94 -7.11 -6.54
N ASN A 115 -6.07 -6.15 -6.31
CA ASN A 115 -5.03 -6.25 -5.29
C ASN A 115 -4.79 -4.86 -4.68
N VAL A 116 -5.77 -4.38 -3.94
CA VAL A 116 -5.76 -3.03 -3.40
C VAL A 116 -5.73 -3.10 -1.87
N LYS A 117 -4.78 -2.39 -1.27
CA LYS A 117 -4.73 -2.21 0.18
C LYS A 117 -5.51 -0.97 0.57
N VAL A 118 -6.39 -1.13 1.55
CA VAL A 118 -7.20 -0.05 2.10
C VAL A 118 -7.09 -0.03 3.61
N GLN A 119 -7.22 1.13 4.21
CA GLN A 119 -7.38 1.24 5.65
C GLN A 119 -8.87 1.31 5.96
N CYS A 120 -9.33 0.45 6.85
CA CYS A 120 -10.70 0.48 7.34
C CYS A 120 -10.70 0.88 8.81
N ALA A 121 -11.57 1.84 9.16
CA ALA A 121 -11.71 2.32 10.54
C ALA A 121 -12.65 1.45 11.37
N SER A 122 -13.49 0.65 10.70
CA SER A 122 -14.51 -0.16 11.36
C SER A 122 -14.91 -1.29 10.42
N PHE A 123 -14.66 -2.53 10.83
CA PHE A 123 -15.10 -3.72 10.09
C PHE A 123 -15.33 -4.89 11.05
N PRO A 124 -16.18 -5.86 10.68
CA PRO A 124 -16.55 -7.00 11.54
C PRO A 124 -15.59 -8.19 11.40
N GLY A 125 -14.30 -8.01 11.29
CA GLY A 125 -13.31 -9.10 11.20
C GLY A 125 -12.42 -9.08 12.43
N GLU A 126 -12.04 -10.25 12.95
CA GLU A 126 -11.30 -10.35 14.21
C GLU A 126 -9.81 -10.61 14.01
N SER A 127 -9.43 -11.30 12.94
CA SER A 127 -8.08 -11.84 12.85
C SER A 127 -7.45 -11.77 11.47
N ALA A 128 -6.13 -11.63 11.44
CA ALA A 128 -5.37 -11.61 10.19
C ALA A 128 -5.55 -12.91 9.40
N GLY A 129 -5.81 -12.76 8.11
CA GLY A 129 -6.08 -13.88 7.19
C GLY A 129 -7.54 -14.25 7.05
N GLU A 130 -8.44 -13.66 7.84
CA GLU A 130 -9.88 -13.81 7.65
C GLU A 130 -10.31 -13.19 6.32
N ARG A 131 -11.21 -13.88 5.62
CA ARG A 131 -11.79 -13.42 4.36
C ARG A 131 -13.29 -13.23 4.53
N PHE A 132 -13.78 -12.17 3.97
CA PHE A 132 -15.21 -11.89 3.95
C PHE A 132 -15.59 -11.08 2.73
N ASN A 133 -16.85 -11.19 2.34
CA ASN A 133 -17.44 -10.34 1.34
C ASN A 133 -18.28 -9.26 2.04
N ALA A 134 -18.09 -8.01 1.62
CA ALA A 134 -18.79 -6.88 2.22
C ALA A 134 -18.87 -5.69 1.27
N LYS A 135 -19.74 -4.74 1.61
CA LYS A 135 -19.91 -3.48 0.88
C LYS A 135 -19.15 -2.38 1.58
N PHE A 136 -18.33 -1.66 0.80
CA PHE A 136 -17.49 -0.57 1.29
C PHE A 136 -17.67 0.69 0.47
N ALA A 137 -17.67 1.85 1.13
CA ALA A 137 -17.42 3.13 0.48
C ALA A 137 -15.93 3.41 0.53
N LEU A 138 -15.33 3.66 -0.63
CA LEU A 138 -13.91 3.97 -0.76
C LEU A 138 -13.73 5.49 -0.83
N THR A 139 -12.86 6.03 0.02
CA THR A 139 -12.53 7.45 0.07
C THR A 139 -11.03 7.65 -0.02
N GLU A 140 -10.59 8.83 -0.41
CA GLU A 140 -9.17 9.18 -0.34
C GLU A 140 -8.69 9.22 1.11
N LEU A 141 -7.40 8.92 1.29
CA LEU A 141 -6.77 9.06 2.61
C LEU A 141 -6.82 10.53 3.05
N PRO A 142 -7.20 10.81 4.30
CA PRO A 142 -7.19 12.15 4.84
C PRO A 142 -5.77 12.74 4.81
N ASP A 143 -5.67 14.03 4.53
CA ASP A 143 -4.40 14.75 4.46
C ASP A 143 -3.90 15.05 5.89
N ASN A 144 -3.23 14.08 6.47
CA ASN A 144 -2.67 14.16 7.81
C ASN A 144 -1.22 13.64 7.84
N LYS A 145 -0.52 13.87 8.95
CA LYS A 145 0.88 13.47 9.16
C LYS A 145 1.15 11.97 8.90
N SER A 146 0.13 11.13 9.04
CA SER A 146 0.26 9.67 8.83
C SER A 146 0.04 9.24 7.38
N ARG A 147 -0.36 10.15 6.47
CA ARG A 147 -0.63 9.84 5.05
C ARG A 147 0.58 9.22 4.36
N LEU A 148 1.75 9.86 4.47
CA LEU A 148 2.99 9.35 3.86
C LEU A 148 3.38 7.97 4.40
N SER A 149 3.25 7.75 5.71
CA SER A 149 3.52 6.44 6.32
C SER A 149 2.56 5.35 5.84
N ARG A 150 1.31 5.68 5.53
CA ARG A 150 0.35 4.73 4.95
C ARG A 150 0.64 4.46 3.49
N GLN A 151 0.94 5.50 2.72
CA GLN A 151 1.31 5.37 1.30
C GLN A 151 2.59 4.54 1.12
N SER A 152 3.58 4.67 2.01
CA SER A 152 4.78 3.82 1.97
C SER A 152 4.48 2.34 2.21
N LYS A 153 3.36 2.01 2.85
CA LYS A 153 2.85 0.64 3.03
C LYS A 153 1.94 0.18 1.89
N GLY A 154 1.77 1.02 0.85
CA GLY A 154 0.92 0.75 -0.30
C GLY A 154 -0.58 0.98 -0.05
N VAL A 155 -0.93 1.72 1.00
CA VAL A 155 -2.32 2.09 1.32
C VAL A 155 -2.59 3.48 0.75
N TYR A 156 -3.51 3.58 -0.21
CA TYR A 156 -3.86 4.83 -0.89
C TYR A 156 -5.31 5.27 -0.65
N LEU A 157 -6.15 4.36 -0.14
CA LEU A 157 -7.57 4.59 0.09
C LEU A 157 -7.95 4.23 1.53
N GLN A 158 -8.98 4.90 2.01
CA GLN A 158 -9.71 4.53 3.21
C GLN A 158 -11.01 3.86 2.79
N ALA A 159 -11.39 2.79 3.50
CA ALA A 159 -12.66 2.09 3.31
C ALA A 159 -13.55 2.33 4.53
N GLU A 160 -14.81 2.63 4.28
CA GLU A 160 -15.85 2.66 5.29
C GLU A 160 -16.77 1.47 5.06
N TYR A 161 -16.96 0.66 6.08
CA TYR A 161 -17.82 -0.52 6.03
C TYR A 161 -19.30 -0.09 6.06
N LEU A 162 -20.05 -0.50 5.04
CA LEU A 162 -21.47 -0.18 4.89
C LEU A 162 -22.40 -1.33 5.26
N GLY A 163 -21.88 -2.53 5.51
CA GLY A 163 -22.68 -3.71 5.84
C GLY A 163 -22.51 -4.87 4.86
N SER A 164 -23.47 -5.80 4.86
CA SER A 164 -23.46 -6.99 4.01
C SER A 164 -22.26 -7.92 4.27
N TYR A 165 -22.00 -8.19 5.56
CA TYR A 165 -20.93 -9.11 5.95
C TYR A 165 -21.30 -10.55 5.65
N HIS A 166 -20.49 -11.20 4.83
CA HIS A 166 -20.57 -12.63 4.54
C HIS A 166 -19.18 -13.24 4.75
N PRO A 167 -18.98 -14.02 5.83
CA PRO A 167 -17.72 -14.67 6.09
C PRO A 167 -17.42 -15.70 5.01
N LEU A 168 -16.15 -15.79 4.62
CA LEU A 168 -15.62 -16.76 3.67
C LEU A 168 -14.54 -17.59 4.36
N ASP A 169 -14.13 -18.69 3.72
CA ASP A 169 -13.03 -19.49 4.22
C ASP A 169 -11.76 -18.63 4.38
N ALA A 170 -11.08 -18.81 5.51
CA ALA A 170 -9.86 -18.08 5.80
C ALA A 170 -8.79 -18.27 4.71
N SER A 171 -8.05 -17.22 4.43
CA SER A 171 -7.00 -17.25 3.41
C SER A 171 -5.93 -18.30 3.73
N ARG A 172 -5.67 -19.21 2.76
CA ARG A 172 -4.62 -20.23 2.85
C ARG A 172 -3.23 -19.71 2.50
N ALA A 173 -3.10 -18.43 2.16
CA ALA A 173 -1.82 -17.87 1.75
C ALA A 173 -0.72 -18.07 2.83
N PRO A 174 0.52 -18.42 2.41
CA PRO A 174 1.60 -18.78 3.34
C PRO A 174 1.97 -17.63 4.28
N ARG A 175 1.78 -16.37 3.88
CA ARG A 175 2.01 -15.18 4.71
C ARG A 175 1.16 -15.17 6.00
N PHE A 176 0.01 -15.84 6.01
CA PHE A 176 -0.86 -15.95 7.19
C PHE A 176 -0.60 -17.24 8.01
N ALA A 177 0.38 -18.06 7.64
CA ALA A 177 0.65 -19.31 8.34
C ALA A 177 1.03 -19.09 9.81
N LEU A 178 1.85 -18.06 10.09
CA LEU A 178 2.26 -17.70 11.45
C LEU A 178 1.06 -17.20 12.29
N TYR A 179 0.18 -16.40 11.71
CA TYR A 179 -1.04 -15.93 12.39
C TYR A 179 -1.96 -17.10 12.74
N ARG A 180 -2.17 -18.03 11.79
CA ARG A 180 -2.96 -19.26 12.05
C ARG A 180 -2.33 -20.12 13.14
N LEU A 181 -1.01 -20.25 13.15
CA LEU A 181 -0.29 -20.98 14.20
C LEU A 181 -0.49 -20.30 15.55
N ARG A 182 -0.28 -18.97 15.63
CA ARG A 182 -0.51 -18.18 16.85
C ARG A 182 -1.93 -18.35 17.37
N GLN A 183 -2.95 -18.28 16.50
CA GLN A 183 -4.35 -18.48 16.88
C GLN A 183 -4.61 -19.87 17.45
N ARG A 184 -4.07 -20.92 16.80
CA ARG A 184 -4.18 -22.30 17.32
C ARG A 184 -3.53 -22.42 18.70
N TRP A 185 -2.36 -21.84 18.88
CA TRP A 185 -1.65 -21.86 20.15
C TRP A 185 -2.41 -21.08 21.23
N SER A 186 -2.91 -19.89 20.93
CA SER A 186 -3.69 -19.11 21.90
C SER A 186 -4.99 -19.82 22.28
N ALA A 187 -5.68 -20.45 21.34
CA ALA A 187 -6.88 -21.25 21.61
C ALA A 187 -6.55 -22.47 22.51
N THR A 188 -5.43 -23.13 22.26
CA THR A 188 -4.95 -24.24 23.09
C THR A 188 -4.60 -23.76 24.49
N LEU A 189 -3.83 -22.69 24.62
CA LEU A 189 -3.45 -22.11 25.91
C LEU A 189 -4.67 -21.68 26.72
N ARG A 190 -5.68 -21.04 26.10
CA ARG A 190 -6.93 -20.69 26.79
C ARG A 190 -7.71 -21.89 27.30
N ARG A 191 -7.58 -23.06 26.69
CA ARG A 191 -8.19 -24.31 27.18
C ARG A 191 -7.44 -24.89 28.37
N TRP A 192 -6.12 -24.66 28.44
CA TRP A 192 -5.27 -25.23 29.49
C TRP A 192 -5.06 -24.29 30.69
N LEU A 193 -5.16 -22.98 30.49
CA LEU A 193 -5.10 -22.02 31.60
C LEU A 193 -6.46 -22.01 32.32
N PRO A 194 -6.52 -22.47 33.56
CA PRO A 194 -7.76 -22.39 34.34
C PRO A 194 -8.14 -20.93 34.55
N ARG A 195 -9.45 -20.65 34.54
CA ARG A 195 -10.06 -19.32 34.72
C ARG A 195 -9.81 -18.68 36.10
N GLN A 196 -8.66 -18.85 36.68
CA GLN A 196 -8.33 -18.41 38.05
C GLN A 196 -7.78 -17.00 38.14
N LEU A 197 -7.86 -16.19 37.09
CA LEU A 197 -7.39 -14.80 37.11
C LEU A 197 -8.50 -13.76 36.97
N ASP A 198 -9.76 -14.16 37.04
CA ASP A 198 -10.89 -13.24 37.13
C ASP A 198 -11.32 -13.13 38.60
N GLY A 199 -10.45 -12.50 39.42
CA GLY A 199 -10.69 -12.14 40.78
C GLY A 199 -10.28 -10.70 41.03
#